data_68ea5492015c7dd7d91768eae905e267
#
_entry.id   68ea5492015c7dd7d91768eae905e267
#
_cell.length_a   1.000
_cell.length_b   1.000
_cell.length_c   1.000
_cell.angle_alpha   90.00
_cell.angle_beta   90.00
_cell.angle_gamma   90.00
#
_symmetry.space_group_name_H-M   'P 1'
#
loop_
_entity.id
_entity.type
_entity.pdbx_description
1 polymer ?
#
loop_
_entity_poly.entity_id
_entity_poly.type
_entity_poly.pdbx_seq_one_letter_code
_entity_poly.pdbx_strand_id
1 'polypeptide(L)'
;VKRGECLLALDFVEGWNAELAVMNANKLGAPYLFPKTLIELQALWHAKQLDYRMIEGLTRELARIGRLPNYNNYSTVNRRVNKLAFTLSPPQGENLVVFSDGTGLQAVAGGEYLREKYGKKNRRWVQIVILGDAKTHEPVSYEVRIIQESEADSTIRQLSGLLEDGVSIAAAGGDGAMDAKQLYDFCDGKKIKTIIKPDENARTDTESKLRNQVVKERNHLGYKRWSKKNRYGHRWPATEGVFSALKRMFGEHLA
;
A
#
# COMPACT_ATOMS: atom_id res chain seq x y z
N VAL A 1 10.89 -3.48 19.43
CA VAL A 1 10.01 -3.24 20.60
C VAL A 1 8.72 -2.61 20.14
N LYS A 2 8.71 -1.42 19.55
CA LYS A 2 7.49 -0.71 19.08
C LYS A 2 6.56 -1.54 18.19
N ARG A 3 7.08 -2.48 17.38
CA ARG A 3 6.25 -3.36 16.53
C ARG A 3 5.39 -4.35 17.32
N GLY A 4 5.78 -4.69 18.53
CA GLY A 4 4.98 -5.55 19.42
C GLY A 4 3.94 -4.75 20.21
N GLU A 5 4.24 -3.50 20.54
CA GLU A 5 3.34 -2.64 21.30
C GLU A 5 2.02 -2.40 20.58
N CYS A 6 2.05 -2.23 19.23
CA CYS A 6 0.82 -2.05 18.45
C CYS A 6 -0.15 -3.23 18.52
N LEU A 7 0.33 -4.44 18.88
CA LEU A 7 -0.55 -5.60 19.07
C LEU A 7 -1.41 -5.51 20.34
N LEU A 8 -1.06 -4.64 21.26
CA LEU A 8 -1.79 -4.38 22.51
C LEU A 8 -2.13 -2.90 22.69
N ALA A 9 -2.29 -2.16 21.57
CA ALA A 9 -2.72 -0.77 21.58
C ALA A 9 -4.20 -0.71 21.99
N LEU A 10 -4.47 -0.56 23.29
CA LEU A 10 -5.82 -0.51 23.87
C LEU A 10 -6.25 0.89 24.28
N ASP A 11 -5.50 1.93 23.90
CA ASP A 11 -5.78 3.33 24.25
C ASP A 11 -7.18 3.79 23.79
N PHE A 12 -7.69 3.20 22.71
CA PHE A 12 -9.04 3.48 22.19
C PHE A 12 -10.17 3.11 23.16
N VAL A 13 -9.90 2.30 24.16
CA VAL A 13 -10.93 1.85 25.13
C VAL A 13 -11.52 3.03 25.89
N GLU A 14 -10.73 4.05 26.18
CA GLU A 14 -11.20 5.28 26.81
C GLU A 14 -12.23 6.02 25.94
N GLY A 15 -12.06 5.97 24.63
CA GLY A 15 -12.97 6.56 23.64
C GLY A 15 -14.09 5.65 23.13
N TRP A 16 -14.23 4.42 23.66
CA TRP A 16 -15.15 3.39 23.15
C TRP A 16 -16.58 3.88 22.87
N ASN A 17 -17.21 4.50 23.85
CA ASN A 17 -18.58 4.98 23.72
C ASN A 17 -18.69 6.21 22.82
N ALA A 18 -17.70 7.09 22.83
CA ALA A 18 -17.68 8.25 21.95
C ALA A 18 -17.57 7.83 20.47
N GLU A 19 -16.69 6.89 20.16
CA GLU A 19 -16.58 6.35 18.81
C GLU A 19 -17.87 5.64 18.37
N LEU A 20 -18.49 4.85 19.24
CA LEU A 20 -19.78 4.22 18.95
C LEU A 20 -20.89 5.24 18.71
N ALA A 21 -20.93 6.32 19.45
CA ALA A 21 -21.91 7.39 19.25
C ALA A 21 -21.77 8.02 17.86
N VAL A 22 -20.55 8.31 17.42
CA VAL A 22 -20.27 8.82 16.08
C VAL A 22 -20.65 7.79 15.00
N MET A 23 -20.26 6.53 15.16
CA MET A 23 -20.57 5.46 14.20
C MET A 23 -22.07 5.16 14.06
N ASN A 24 -22.83 5.40 15.09
CA ASN A 24 -24.27 5.13 15.13
C ASN A 24 -25.12 6.38 14.85
N ALA A 25 -24.53 7.56 14.78
CA ALA A 25 -25.23 8.77 14.38
C ALA A 25 -25.90 8.59 13.04
N ASN A 26 -27.03 8.77 12.74
CA ASN A 26 -27.74 8.58 11.44
C ASN A 26 -27.72 7.15 10.86
N LYS A 27 -27.31 6.14 11.65
CA LYS A 27 -27.32 4.77 11.16
C LYS A 27 -28.73 4.18 11.16
N LEU A 28 -29.18 3.70 10.00
CA LEU A 28 -30.41 2.93 9.88
C LEU A 28 -30.17 1.46 10.27
N GLY A 29 -31.11 0.90 11.06
CA GLY A 29 -31.04 -0.50 11.53
C GLY A 29 -30.26 -0.67 12.83
N ALA A 30 -29.89 -1.91 13.17
CA ALA A 30 -29.24 -2.25 14.43
C ALA A 30 -27.93 -1.49 14.65
N PRO A 31 -27.69 -0.91 15.83
CA PRO A 31 -26.49 -0.14 16.11
C PRO A 31 -25.22 -1.02 16.11
N TYR A 32 -24.09 -0.41 15.84
CA TYR A 32 -22.79 -1.03 16.10
C TYR A 32 -22.55 -1.12 17.60
N LEU A 33 -22.08 -2.28 18.05
CA LEU A 33 -21.75 -2.56 19.45
C LEU A 33 -20.24 -2.53 19.71
N PHE A 34 -19.44 -2.48 18.64
CA PHE A 34 -17.99 -2.54 18.70
C PHE A 34 -17.41 -1.42 17.84
N PRO A 35 -16.48 -0.61 18.37
CA PRO A 35 -15.88 0.50 17.65
C PRO A 35 -15.06 0.01 16.46
N LYS A 36 -14.83 0.88 15.48
CA LYS A 36 -14.03 0.59 14.28
C LYS A 36 -12.58 0.29 14.68
N THR A 37 -12.04 1.03 15.65
CA THR A 37 -10.67 0.86 16.14
C THR A 37 -10.43 -0.54 16.71
N LEU A 38 -11.39 -1.14 17.43
CA LEU A 38 -11.30 -2.54 17.83
C LEU A 38 -11.19 -3.47 16.60
N ILE A 39 -12.01 -3.23 15.56
CA ILE A 39 -11.99 -4.05 14.37
C ILE A 39 -10.66 -3.91 13.62
N GLU A 40 -10.07 -2.72 13.61
CA GLU A 40 -8.74 -2.47 13.04
C GLU A 40 -7.64 -3.24 13.81
N LEU A 41 -7.70 -3.25 15.14
CA LEU A 41 -6.80 -4.07 15.95
C LEU A 41 -6.99 -5.57 15.67
N GLN A 42 -8.23 -6.04 15.56
CA GLN A 42 -8.55 -7.43 15.22
C GLN A 42 -8.08 -7.80 13.80
N ALA A 43 -8.16 -6.87 12.85
CA ALA A 43 -7.59 -7.04 11.51
C ALA A 43 -6.07 -7.15 11.54
N LEU A 44 -5.39 -6.36 12.38
CA LEU A 44 -3.95 -6.48 12.60
C LEU A 44 -3.58 -7.85 13.18
N TRP A 45 -4.34 -8.36 14.16
CA TRP A 45 -4.12 -9.70 14.71
C TRP A 45 -4.35 -10.77 13.66
N HIS A 46 -5.39 -10.64 12.84
CA HIS A 46 -5.65 -11.57 11.74
C HIS A 46 -4.52 -11.54 10.70
N ALA A 47 -4.04 -10.37 10.34
CA ALA A 47 -2.87 -10.19 9.49
C ALA A 47 -1.57 -10.79 10.10
N LYS A 48 -1.52 -10.98 11.43
CA LYS A 48 -0.48 -11.73 12.14
C LYS A 48 -0.80 -13.22 12.29
N GLN A 49 -1.70 -13.74 11.44
CA GLN A 49 -2.09 -15.15 11.33
C GLN A 49 -2.89 -15.72 12.51
N LEU A 50 -3.46 -14.89 13.36
CA LEU A 50 -4.47 -15.36 14.30
C LEU A 50 -5.78 -15.61 13.52
N ASP A 51 -6.34 -16.80 13.64
CA ASP A 51 -7.65 -17.07 13.09
C ASP A 51 -8.76 -16.34 13.87
N TYR A 52 -9.95 -16.22 13.27
CA TYR A 52 -11.04 -15.46 13.87
C TYR A 52 -11.54 -16.04 15.20
N ARG A 53 -11.39 -17.34 15.45
CA ARG A 53 -11.76 -17.98 16.73
C ARG A 53 -10.74 -17.68 17.79
N MET A 54 -9.45 -17.66 17.45
CA MET A 54 -8.40 -17.22 18.36
C MET A 54 -8.59 -15.75 18.74
N ILE A 55 -8.96 -14.88 17.78
CA ILE A 55 -9.25 -13.46 18.04
C ILE A 55 -10.46 -13.32 18.98
N GLU A 56 -11.52 -14.10 18.80
CA GLU A 56 -12.63 -14.13 19.75
C GLU A 56 -12.15 -14.54 21.16
N GLY A 57 -11.35 -15.61 21.25
CA GLY A 57 -10.81 -16.06 22.53
C GLY A 57 -9.98 -14.99 23.23
N LEU A 58 -9.11 -14.31 22.48
CA LEU A 58 -8.26 -13.24 22.98
C LEU A 58 -9.08 -12.03 23.47
N THR A 59 -10.05 -11.57 22.68
CA THR A 59 -10.91 -10.44 23.07
C THR A 59 -11.83 -10.79 24.24
N ARG A 60 -12.30 -12.04 24.32
CA ARG A 60 -13.09 -12.54 25.45
C ARG A 60 -12.26 -12.50 26.74
N GLU A 61 -11.02 -12.94 26.69
CA GLU A 61 -10.13 -12.92 27.85
C GLU A 61 -9.79 -11.47 28.26
N LEU A 62 -9.52 -10.58 27.30
CA LEU A 62 -9.32 -9.16 27.58
C LEU A 62 -10.56 -8.51 28.23
N ALA A 63 -11.75 -8.89 27.81
CA ALA A 63 -12.97 -8.43 28.46
C ALA A 63 -13.12 -9.01 29.89
N ARG A 64 -12.80 -10.30 30.08
CA ARG A 64 -12.86 -10.95 31.39
C ARG A 64 -11.92 -10.29 32.41
N ILE A 65 -10.76 -9.85 31.99
CA ILE A 65 -9.79 -9.16 32.87
C ILE A 65 -10.00 -7.63 32.91
N GLY A 66 -11.12 -7.14 32.38
CA GLY A 66 -11.50 -5.72 32.44
C GLY A 66 -10.70 -4.79 31.56
N ARG A 67 -10.00 -5.30 30.53
CA ARG A 67 -9.24 -4.50 29.56
C ARG A 67 -10.06 -4.07 28.35
N LEU A 68 -11.17 -4.76 28.07
CA LEU A 68 -12.17 -4.36 27.09
C LEU A 68 -13.56 -4.32 27.73
N PRO A 69 -14.44 -3.41 27.31
CA PRO A 69 -15.83 -3.36 27.82
C PRO A 69 -16.65 -4.61 27.42
N ASN A 70 -16.39 -5.15 26.25
CA ASN A 70 -17.08 -6.31 25.70
C ASN A 70 -16.23 -7.00 24.61
N TYR A 71 -16.65 -8.20 24.17
CA TYR A 71 -16.03 -8.94 23.08
C TYR A 71 -17.05 -9.31 22.00
N ASN A 72 -16.58 -9.48 20.77
CA ASN A 72 -17.39 -9.92 19.63
C ASN A 72 -17.03 -11.36 19.23
N ASN A 73 -18.04 -12.11 18.79
CA ASN A 73 -17.85 -13.46 18.31
C ASN A 73 -17.10 -13.51 16.96
N TYR A 74 -16.49 -14.63 16.65
CA TYR A 74 -15.65 -14.82 15.47
C TYR A 74 -16.39 -14.50 14.14
N SER A 75 -17.69 -14.76 14.03
CA SER A 75 -18.45 -14.45 12.81
C SER A 75 -18.66 -12.95 12.62
N THR A 76 -18.78 -12.20 13.71
CA THR A 76 -18.81 -10.72 13.67
C THR A 76 -17.44 -10.16 13.33
N VAL A 77 -16.37 -10.71 13.91
CA VAL A 77 -14.99 -10.34 13.58
C VAL A 77 -14.76 -10.55 12.08
N ASN A 78 -14.99 -11.76 11.57
CA ASN A 78 -14.84 -12.10 10.16
C ASN A 78 -15.59 -11.12 9.24
N ARG A 79 -16.89 -10.95 9.48
CA ARG A 79 -17.72 -10.08 8.65
C ARG A 79 -17.28 -8.63 8.66
N ARG A 80 -16.81 -8.13 9.80
CA ARG A 80 -16.39 -6.73 9.93
C ARG A 80 -14.98 -6.49 9.42
N VAL A 81 -14.03 -7.37 9.69
CA VAL A 81 -12.67 -7.28 9.18
C VAL A 81 -12.67 -7.32 7.64
N ASN A 82 -13.42 -8.24 7.03
CA ASN A 82 -13.51 -8.32 5.56
C ASN A 82 -14.24 -7.14 4.87
N LYS A 83 -14.93 -6.29 5.65
CA LYS A 83 -15.57 -5.06 5.15
C LYS A 83 -14.79 -3.81 5.52
N LEU A 84 -13.65 -3.96 6.16
CA LEU A 84 -12.86 -2.83 6.59
C LEU A 84 -12.20 -2.17 5.37
N ALA A 85 -12.46 -0.89 5.18
CA ALA A 85 -11.74 -0.07 4.23
C ALA A 85 -10.60 0.65 4.95
N PHE A 86 -9.39 0.46 4.48
CA PHE A 86 -8.22 1.19 4.94
C PHE A 86 -7.90 2.30 3.96
N THR A 87 -7.82 3.51 4.49
CA THR A 87 -7.24 4.65 3.79
C THR A 87 -5.94 5.02 4.50
N LEU A 88 -4.90 5.27 3.74
CA LEU A 88 -3.69 5.85 4.30
C LEU A 88 -4.00 7.28 4.75
N SER A 89 -3.44 7.69 5.88
CA SER A 89 -3.50 9.08 6.28
C SER A 89 -2.82 9.95 5.22
N PRO A 90 -3.35 11.13 4.90
CA PRO A 90 -2.68 12.04 4.00
C PRO A 90 -1.23 12.27 4.45
N PRO A 91 -0.27 12.23 3.53
CA PRO A 91 1.12 12.43 3.89
C PRO A 91 1.31 13.83 4.47
N GLN A 92 2.05 13.91 5.58
CA GLN A 92 2.41 15.18 6.23
C GLN A 92 3.66 15.73 5.54
N GLY A 93 3.58 16.92 5.01
CA GLY A 93 4.74 17.64 4.46
C GLY A 93 4.48 18.33 3.12
N GLU A 94 5.29 19.33 2.86
CA GLU A 94 5.30 20.03 1.56
C GLU A 94 6.36 19.39 0.65
N ASN A 95 6.09 19.41 -0.66
CA ASN A 95 7.04 19.02 -1.71
C ASN A 95 7.55 17.57 -1.57
N LEU A 96 6.63 16.61 -1.49
CA LEU A 96 6.98 15.19 -1.40
C LEU A 96 7.81 14.73 -2.60
N VAL A 97 8.76 13.85 -2.32
CA VAL A 97 9.47 13.07 -3.33
C VAL A 97 9.00 11.62 -3.19
N VAL A 98 8.27 11.13 -4.17
CA VAL A 98 7.70 9.80 -4.12
C VAL A 98 8.34 8.86 -5.13
N PHE A 99 8.47 7.59 -4.76
CA PHE A 99 8.87 6.53 -5.68
C PHE A 99 7.76 5.50 -5.81
N SER A 100 7.51 5.11 -7.07
CA SER A 100 6.56 4.06 -7.40
C SER A 100 7.26 2.75 -7.68
N ASP A 101 6.62 1.66 -7.29
CA ASP A 101 7.04 0.31 -7.62
C ASP A 101 5.87 -0.65 -7.48
N GLY A 102 5.91 -1.75 -8.20
CA GLY A 102 4.88 -2.77 -8.19
C GLY A 102 5.39 -4.13 -7.71
N THR A 103 4.52 -4.91 -7.12
CA THR A 103 4.79 -6.31 -6.81
C THR A 103 3.57 -7.18 -7.08
N GLY A 104 3.82 -8.44 -7.46
CA GLY A 104 2.78 -9.45 -7.60
C GLY A 104 2.74 -10.35 -6.37
N LEU A 105 1.54 -10.61 -5.85
CA LEU A 105 1.27 -11.67 -4.89
C LEU A 105 0.47 -12.77 -5.59
N GLN A 106 0.88 -14.02 -5.42
CA GLN A 106 0.18 -15.14 -6.02
C GLN A 106 -1.05 -15.49 -5.19
N ALA A 107 -2.25 -15.41 -5.79
CA ALA A 107 -3.46 -15.93 -5.18
C ALA A 107 -3.48 -17.45 -5.33
N VAL A 108 -3.42 -18.17 -4.21
CA VAL A 108 -3.48 -19.64 -4.19
C VAL A 108 -4.95 -20.07 -4.21
N ALA A 109 -5.48 -20.28 -5.39
CA ALA A 109 -6.82 -20.88 -5.55
C ALA A 109 -6.65 -22.40 -5.78
N GLY A 110 -6.90 -23.20 -4.76
CA GLY A 110 -6.84 -24.65 -4.80
C GLY A 110 -5.44 -25.25 -4.69
N GLY A 111 -5.28 -26.30 -3.90
CA GLY A 111 -4.00 -26.97 -3.68
C GLY A 111 -3.39 -27.56 -4.97
N GLU A 112 -2.14 -27.97 -4.90
CA GLU A 112 -1.41 -28.64 -6.01
C GLU A 112 -2.16 -29.82 -6.60
N TYR A 113 -2.89 -30.55 -5.79
CA TYR A 113 -3.77 -31.66 -6.22
C TYR A 113 -4.80 -31.24 -7.29
N LEU A 114 -5.45 -30.08 -7.15
CA LEU A 114 -6.39 -29.59 -8.15
C LEU A 114 -5.70 -29.11 -9.43
N ARG A 115 -4.44 -28.66 -9.32
CA ARG A 115 -3.62 -28.30 -10.48
C ARG A 115 -3.20 -29.53 -11.29
N GLU A 116 -2.75 -30.58 -10.62
CA GLU A 116 -2.39 -31.85 -11.27
C GLU A 116 -3.61 -32.51 -11.91
N LYS A 117 -4.72 -32.58 -11.19
CA LYS A 117 -5.91 -33.29 -11.64
C LYS A 117 -6.66 -32.59 -12.79
N TYR A 118 -6.67 -31.24 -12.84
CA TYR A 118 -7.47 -30.48 -13.81
C TYR A 118 -6.64 -29.61 -14.76
N GLY A 119 -5.34 -29.69 -14.73
CA GLY A 119 -4.43 -29.05 -15.69
C GLY A 119 -4.50 -27.53 -15.78
N LYS A 120 -5.13 -26.86 -14.82
CA LYS A 120 -5.32 -25.41 -14.85
C LYS A 120 -4.05 -24.68 -14.44
N LYS A 121 -3.33 -24.15 -15.44
CA LYS A 121 -2.13 -23.30 -15.26
C LYS A 121 -2.43 -21.83 -14.87
N ASN A 122 -3.68 -21.46 -14.66
CA ASN A 122 -4.02 -20.06 -14.39
C ASN A 122 -3.66 -19.68 -12.95
N ARG A 123 -2.44 -19.22 -12.78
CA ARG A 123 -2.02 -18.52 -11.56
C ARG A 123 -2.70 -17.16 -11.56
N ARG A 124 -3.58 -16.93 -10.58
CA ARG A 124 -4.13 -15.59 -10.35
C ARG A 124 -3.09 -14.79 -9.56
N TRP A 125 -2.78 -13.63 -10.05
CA TRP A 125 -1.90 -12.69 -9.38
C TRP A 125 -2.71 -11.47 -8.94
N VAL A 126 -2.40 -10.97 -7.77
CA VAL A 126 -2.83 -9.67 -7.31
C VAL A 126 -1.63 -8.76 -7.43
N GLN A 127 -1.74 -7.71 -8.22
CA GLN A 127 -0.72 -6.68 -8.34
C GLN A 127 -0.96 -5.61 -7.28
N ILE A 128 0.09 -5.23 -6.57
CA ILE A 128 0.08 -4.11 -5.64
C ILE A 128 1.09 -3.11 -6.16
N VAL A 129 0.65 -1.88 -6.40
CA VAL A 129 1.51 -0.75 -6.75
C VAL A 129 1.45 0.26 -5.62
N ILE A 130 2.60 0.69 -5.10
CA ILE A 130 2.70 1.67 -4.04
C ILE A 130 3.41 2.93 -4.50
N LEU A 131 3.06 4.06 -3.90
CA LEU A 131 3.89 5.25 -3.85
C LEU A 131 4.47 5.36 -2.44
N GLY A 132 5.79 5.35 -2.34
CA GLY A 132 6.52 5.51 -1.06
C GLY A 132 7.21 6.86 -1.01
N ASP A 133 7.14 7.53 0.15
CA ASP A 133 7.87 8.77 0.38
C ASP A 133 9.37 8.48 0.56
N ALA A 134 10.20 9.21 -0.18
CA ALA A 134 11.66 9.08 -0.15
C ALA A 134 12.29 9.48 1.19
N LYS A 135 11.59 10.25 2.02
CA LYS A 135 12.09 10.77 3.29
C LYS A 135 11.69 9.87 4.47
N THR A 136 10.41 9.53 4.56
CA THR A 136 9.89 8.72 5.67
C THR A 136 9.99 7.22 5.40
N HIS A 137 10.11 6.84 4.14
CA HIS A 137 10.06 5.44 3.64
C HIS A 137 8.70 4.77 3.94
N GLU A 138 7.66 5.56 4.09
CA GLU A 138 6.30 5.09 4.33
C GLU A 138 5.47 5.14 3.05
N PRO A 139 4.56 4.18 2.82
CA PRO A 139 3.61 4.26 1.73
C PRO A 139 2.69 5.48 1.92
N VAL A 140 2.56 6.31 0.91
CA VAL A 140 1.65 7.46 0.89
C VAL A 140 0.41 7.20 0.05
N SER A 141 0.49 6.23 -0.87
CA SER A 141 -0.62 5.73 -1.66
C SER A 141 -0.38 4.29 -2.05
N TYR A 142 -1.46 3.56 -2.34
CA TYR A 142 -1.37 2.20 -2.88
C TYR A 142 -2.57 1.90 -3.77
N GLU A 143 -2.37 0.99 -4.70
CA GLU A 143 -3.43 0.43 -5.54
C GLU A 143 -3.28 -1.09 -5.59
N VAL A 144 -4.40 -1.81 -5.41
CA VAL A 144 -4.46 -3.28 -5.46
C VAL A 144 -5.32 -3.70 -6.65
N ARG A 145 -4.82 -4.60 -7.49
CA ARG A 145 -5.48 -5.03 -8.71
C ARG A 145 -5.45 -6.53 -8.90
N ILE A 146 -6.51 -7.04 -9.48
CA ILE A 146 -6.62 -8.44 -9.90
C ILE A 146 -6.17 -8.61 -11.36
N ILE A 147 -6.25 -7.55 -12.15
CA ILE A 147 -5.85 -7.52 -13.56
C ILE A 147 -4.51 -6.82 -13.66
N GLN A 148 -3.56 -7.40 -14.41
CA GLN A 148 -2.29 -6.75 -14.68
C GLN A 148 -2.52 -5.57 -15.63
N GLU A 149 -2.17 -4.39 -15.18
CA GLU A 149 -2.11 -3.17 -15.97
C GLU A 149 -0.71 -2.56 -15.85
N SER A 150 -0.45 -1.54 -16.67
CA SER A 150 0.82 -0.79 -16.59
C SER A 150 0.98 -0.16 -15.19
N GLU A 151 2.14 -0.33 -14.60
CA GLU A 151 2.49 0.32 -13.34
C GLU A 151 2.54 1.85 -13.50
N ALA A 152 2.90 2.34 -14.68
CA ALA A 152 2.88 3.76 -15.00
C ALA A 152 1.46 4.35 -14.92
N ASP A 153 0.44 3.63 -15.44
CA ASP A 153 -0.96 4.09 -15.37
C ASP A 153 -1.46 4.12 -13.93
N SER A 154 -1.08 3.11 -13.12
CA SER A 154 -1.35 3.12 -11.69
C SER A 154 -0.73 4.31 -11.00
N THR A 155 0.53 4.55 -11.29
CA THR A 155 1.28 5.68 -10.73
C THR A 155 0.61 7.01 -11.06
N ILE A 156 0.17 7.20 -12.30
CA ILE A 156 -0.55 8.42 -12.72
C ILE A 156 -1.84 8.61 -11.91
N ARG A 157 -2.65 7.55 -11.74
CA ARG A 157 -3.88 7.65 -10.95
C ARG A 157 -3.61 8.00 -9.49
N GLN A 158 -2.63 7.35 -8.89
CA GLN A 158 -2.25 7.61 -7.50
C GLN A 158 -1.70 9.02 -7.31
N LEU A 159 -0.84 9.51 -8.23
CA LEU A 159 -0.36 10.89 -8.21
C LEU A 159 -1.51 11.89 -8.39
N SER A 160 -2.45 11.60 -9.29
CA SER A 160 -3.64 12.45 -9.48
C SER A 160 -4.46 12.56 -8.21
N GLY A 161 -4.76 11.44 -7.55
CA GLY A 161 -5.50 11.43 -6.28
C GLY A 161 -4.79 12.25 -5.19
N LEU A 162 -3.47 12.09 -5.02
CA LEU A 162 -2.71 12.87 -4.05
C LEU A 162 -2.77 14.38 -4.35
N LEU A 163 -2.68 14.78 -5.63
CA LEU A 163 -2.79 16.17 -6.04
C LEU A 163 -4.19 16.73 -5.80
N GLU A 164 -5.25 15.95 -6.03
CA GLU A 164 -6.64 16.30 -5.74
C GLU A 164 -6.88 16.48 -4.24
N ASP A 165 -6.21 15.69 -3.41
CA ASP A 165 -6.21 15.81 -1.94
C ASP A 165 -5.35 16.99 -1.43
N GLY A 166 -4.78 17.80 -2.35
CA GLY A 166 -4.00 19.00 -2.01
C GLY A 166 -2.54 18.72 -1.63
N VAL A 167 -2.04 17.51 -1.87
CA VAL A 167 -0.65 17.14 -1.56
C VAL A 167 0.29 17.74 -2.60
N SER A 168 1.33 18.46 -2.14
CA SER A 168 2.38 19.00 -3.02
C SER A 168 3.44 17.94 -3.31
N ILE A 169 3.68 17.63 -4.59
CA ILE A 169 4.64 16.64 -5.05
C ILE A 169 5.76 17.32 -5.85
N ALA A 170 6.97 17.29 -5.34
CA ALA A 170 8.14 17.88 -5.99
C ALA A 170 8.73 16.95 -7.05
N ALA A 171 8.75 15.65 -6.79
CA ALA A 171 9.31 14.68 -7.73
C ALA A 171 8.61 13.33 -7.61
N ALA A 172 8.52 12.62 -8.73
CA ALA A 172 8.04 11.26 -8.83
C ALA A 172 9.08 10.40 -9.57
N GLY A 173 9.32 9.20 -9.05
CA GLY A 173 10.33 8.30 -9.62
C GLY A 173 9.88 6.85 -9.61
N GLY A 174 10.66 6.01 -10.29
CA GLY A 174 10.43 4.57 -10.37
C GLY A 174 11.56 3.86 -11.10
N ASP A 175 11.43 2.57 -11.27
CA ASP A 175 12.38 1.79 -12.05
C ASP A 175 12.14 1.90 -13.57
N GLY A 176 12.81 1.05 -14.36
CA GLY A 176 12.67 1.04 -15.82
C GLY A 176 11.26 0.67 -16.30
N ALA A 177 10.47 -0.05 -15.51
CA ALA A 177 9.07 -0.36 -15.86
C ALA A 177 8.18 0.91 -15.92
N MET A 178 8.63 1.98 -15.26
CA MET A 178 7.99 3.30 -15.30
C MET A 178 8.42 4.17 -16.49
N ASP A 179 9.33 3.70 -17.37
CA ASP A 179 9.81 4.46 -18.54
C ASP A 179 8.75 4.56 -19.65
N ALA A 180 7.61 5.12 -19.31
CA ALA A 180 6.44 5.26 -20.17
C ALA A 180 6.15 6.72 -20.50
N LYS A 181 5.94 7.05 -21.78
CA LYS A 181 5.67 8.40 -22.27
C LYS A 181 4.60 9.12 -21.46
N GLN A 182 3.46 8.45 -21.21
CA GLN A 182 2.32 9.04 -20.51
C GLN A 182 2.66 9.52 -19.10
N LEU A 183 3.55 8.83 -18.39
CA LEU A 183 3.97 9.27 -17.05
C LEU A 183 4.85 10.52 -17.11
N TYR A 184 5.77 10.62 -18.09
CA TYR A 184 6.57 11.83 -18.27
C TYR A 184 5.69 13.01 -18.67
N ASP A 185 4.77 12.83 -19.60
CA ASP A 185 3.88 13.90 -20.07
C ASP A 185 2.93 14.39 -18.95
N PHE A 186 2.46 13.46 -18.11
CA PHE A 186 1.70 13.80 -16.91
C PHE A 186 2.53 14.65 -15.94
N CYS A 187 3.74 14.19 -15.63
CA CYS A 187 4.63 14.91 -14.71
C CYS A 187 5.02 16.29 -15.24
N ASP A 188 5.28 16.43 -16.54
CA ASP A 188 5.59 17.70 -17.19
C ASP A 188 4.42 18.67 -17.07
N GLY A 189 3.21 18.22 -17.36
CA GLY A 189 1.99 19.02 -17.23
C GLY A 189 1.70 19.48 -15.80
N LYS A 190 2.13 18.73 -14.79
CA LYS A 190 1.97 19.05 -13.36
C LYS A 190 3.21 19.70 -12.74
N LYS A 191 4.27 19.93 -13.51
CA LYS A 191 5.57 20.47 -13.05
C LYS A 191 6.23 19.61 -11.97
N ILE A 192 6.05 18.28 -12.03
CA ILE A 192 6.63 17.30 -11.16
C ILE A 192 7.95 16.82 -11.80
N LYS A 193 9.07 16.89 -11.06
CA LYS A 193 10.35 16.37 -11.54
C LYS A 193 10.29 14.84 -11.64
N THR A 194 10.73 14.27 -12.78
CA THR A 194 10.81 12.82 -12.93
C THR A 194 12.17 12.27 -12.53
N ILE A 195 12.18 11.15 -11.78
CA ILE A 195 13.38 10.40 -11.35
C ILE A 195 13.19 8.93 -11.77
N ILE A 196 13.04 8.71 -13.08
CA ILE A 196 12.84 7.38 -13.67
C ILE A 196 14.16 6.96 -14.29
N LYS A 197 14.56 5.70 -14.07
CA LYS A 197 15.75 5.13 -14.72
C LYS A 197 15.39 4.72 -16.14
N PRO A 198 15.83 5.45 -17.19
CA PRO A 198 15.60 4.99 -18.55
C PRO A 198 16.44 3.76 -18.85
N ASP A 199 16.00 2.96 -19.81
CA ASP A 199 16.78 1.84 -20.33
C ASP A 199 18.10 2.27 -20.95
N GLU A 200 19.06 1.35 -21.02
CA GLU A 200 20.38 1.66 -21.58
C GLU A 200 20.32 2.08 -23.03
N ASN A 201 19.43 1.46 -23.80
CA ASN A 201 19.20 1.71 -25.21
C ASN A 201 18.00 2.63 -25.48
N ALA A 202 17.59 3.43 -24.47
CA ALA A 202 16.44 4.33 -24.60
C ALA A 202 16.67 5.36 -25.72
N ARG A 203 15.71 5.46 -26.63
CA ARG A 203 15.73 6.45 -27.72
C ARG A 203 15.55 7.86 -27.16
N THR A 204 16.21 8.84 -27.83
CA THR A 204 16.19 10.27 -27.44
C THR A 204 15.37 11.13 -28.42
N ASP A 205 14.65 10.50 -29.33
CA ASP A 205 13.84 11.12 -30.40
C ASP A 205 12.36 10.75 -30.29
N THR A 206 11.87 10.53 -29.09
CA THR A 206 10.45 10.26 -28.82
C THR A 206 9.66 11.55 -28.77
N GLU A 207 8.34 11.46 -28.84
CA GLU A 207 7.45 12.62 -28.74
C GLU A 207 7.48 13.32 -27.37
N SER A 208 7.85 12.62 -26.29
CA SER A 208 7.94 13.21 -24.96
C SER A 208 9.25 13.97 -24.78
N LYS A 209 9.16 15.29 -24.72
CA LYS A 209 10.32 16.18 -24.56
C LYS A 209 11.04 15.90 -23.22
N LEU A 210 10.28 15.78 -22.14
CA LEU A 210 10.83 15.54 -20.81
C LEU A 210 11.58 14.19 -20.74
N ARG A 211 10.99 13.11 -21.29
CA ARG A 211 11.63 11.82 -21.37
C ARG A 211 12.96 11.91 -22.13
N ASN A 212 12.96 12.53 -23.29
CA ASN A 212 14.17 12.71 -24.11
C ASN A 212 15.27 13.47 -23.35
N GLN A 213 14.90 14.48 -22.54
CA GLN A 213 15.83 15.22 -21.68
C GLN A 213 16.44 14.33 -20.60
N VAL A 214 15.63 13.51 -19.91
CA VAL A 214 16.10 12.58 -18.87
C VAL A 214 17.04 11.53 -19.46
N VAL A 215 16.72 10.97 -20.63
CA VAL A 215 17.58 10.02 -21.34
C VAL A 215 18.93 10.66 -21.73
N LYS A 216 18.90 11.88 -22.30
CA LYS A 216 20.12 12.62 -22.66
C LYS A 216 20.98 12.92 -21.43
N GLU A 217 20.36 13.38 -20.34
CA GLU A 217 21.05 13.63 -19.07
C GLU A 217 21.72 12.37 -18.52
N ARG A 218 20.99 11.26 -18.46
CA ARG A 218 21.53 9.96 -17.99
C ARG A 218 22.70 9.49 -18.87
N ASN A 219 22.59 9.62 -20.20
CA ASN A 219 23.63 9.21 -21.12
C ASN A 219 24.87 10.10 -21.00
N HIS A 220 24.70 11.41 -20.81
CA HIS A 220 25.79 12.34 -20.62
C HIS A 220 26.54 12.13 -19.28
N LEU A 221 25.82 11.95 -18.19
CA LEU A 221 26.41 11.81 -16.85
C LEU A 221 26.92 10.39 -16.56
N GLY A 222 26.38 9.39 -17.24
CA GLY A 222 26.48 7.98 -16.88
C GLY A 222 25.65 7.65 -15.64
N TYR A 223 25.27 6.37 -15.51
CA TYR A 223 24.32 5.91 -14.47
C TYR A 223 24.73 6.32 -13.03
N LYS A 224 25.99 6.11 -12.65
CA LYS A 224 26.46 6.39 -11.27
C LYS A 224 26.28 7.85 -10.88
N ARG A 225 26.70 8.78 -11.77
CA ARG A 225 26.59 10.22 -11.50
C ARG A 225 25.14 10.69 -11.55
N TRP A 226 24.35 10.20 -12.52
CA TRP A 226 22.93 10.49 -12.65
C TRP A 226 22.14 10.03 -11.41
N SER A 227 22.36 8.80 -10.96
CA SER A 227 21.71 8.23 -9.76
C SER A 227 22.04 9.03 -8.51
N LYS A 228 23.31 9.42 -8.32
CA LYS A 228 23.71 10.26 -7.19
C LYS A 228 23.09 11.65 -7.24
N LYS A 229 23.12 12.32 -8.40
CA LYS A 229 22.53 13.64 -8.63
C LYS A 229 21.03 13.67 -8.32
N ASN A 230 20.30 12.65 -8.76
CA ASN A 230 18.85 12.55 -8.60
C ASN A 230 18.43 11.83 -7.31
N ARG A 231 19.36 11.43 -6.45
CA ARG A 231 19.10 10.65 -5.22
C ARG A 231 18.26 9.40 -5.47
N TYR A 232 18.46 8.76 -6.61
CA TYR A 232 17.70 7.59 -7.07
C TYR A 232 17.76 6.41 -6.09
N GLY A 233 18.83 6.31 -5.29
CA GLY A 233 18.95 5.26 -4.26
C GLY A 233 17.88 5.29 -3.17
N HIS A 234 17.19 6.42 -2.96
CA HIS A 234 16.05 6.50 -2.02
C HIS A 234 14.84 5.69 -2.48
N ARG A 235 14.79 5.27 -3.75
CA ARG A 235 13.76 4.35 -4.24
C ARG A 235 13.75 3.05 -3.45
N TRP A 236 14.93 2.48 -3.20
CA TRP A 236 15.02 1.17 -2.56
C TRP A 236 14.32 1.09 -1.20
N PRO A 237 14.61 1.95 -0.20
CA PRO A 237 13.90 1.89 1.08
C PRO A 237 12.42 2.30 0.98
N ALA A 238 12.07 3.20 0.06
CA ALA A 238 10.71 3.71 -0.10
C ALA A 238 9.75 2.69 -0.74
N THR A 239 10.25 1.74 -1.53
CA THR A 239 9.43 0.76 -2.24
C THR A 239 9.85 -0.68 -1.96
N GLU A 240 11.02 -1.11 -2.40
CA GLU A 240 11.49 -2.50 -2.22
C GLU A 240 11.60 -2.88 -0.74
N GLY A 241 12.02 -1.93 0.12
CA GLY A 241 12.05 -2.11 1.57
C GLY A 241 10.67 -2.40 2.15
N VAL A 242 9.64 -1.70 1.69
CA VAL A 242 8.24 -1.90 2.07
C VAL A 242 7.75 -3.28 1.61
N PHE A 243 7.96 -3.64 0.34
CA PHE A 243 7.56 -4.95 -0.18
C PHE A 243 8.29 -6.11 0.50
N SER A 244 9.58 -5.95 0.77
CA SER A 244 10.35 -6.93 1.54
C SER A 244 9.79 -7.12 2.95
N ALA A 245 9.35 -6.06 3.61
CA ALA A 245 8.70 -6.14 4.91
C ALA A 245 7.33 -6.83 4.83
N LEU A 246 6.50 -6.48 3.84
CA LEU A 246 5.20 -7.11 3.61
C LEU A 246 5.34 -8.61 3.34
N LYS A 247 6.20 -9.00 2.42
CA LYS A 247 6.43 -10.41 2.07
C LYS A 247 6.98 -11.23 3.24
N ARG A 248 7.84 -10.65 4.06
CA ARG A 248 8.33 -11.32 5.29
C ARG A 248 7.26 -11.47 6.36
N MET A 249 6.30 -10.53 6.45
CA MET A 249 5.24 -10.59 7.45
C MET A 249 4.08 -11.50 7.04
N PHE A 250 3.75 -11.54 5.77
CA PHE A 250 2.51 -12.16 5.27
C PHE A 250 2.76 -13.27 4.25
N GLY A 251 4.02 -13.48 3.84
CA GLY A 251 4.35 -14.40 2.75
C GLY A 251 4.13 -13.79 1.37
N GLU A 252 4.39 -14.59 0.34
CA GLU A 252 4.21 -14.20 -1.06
C GLU A 252 2.92 -14.76 -1.67
N HIS A 253 2.16 -15.50 -0.87
CA HIS A 253 0.93 -16.17 -1.29
C HIS A 253 -0.26 -15.63 -0.50
N LEU A 254 -1.32 -15.33 -1.20
CA LEU A 254 -2.63 -15.02 -0.62
C LEU A 254 -3.43 -16.32 -0.52
N ALA A 255 -3.89 -16.64 0.68
CA ALA A 255 -4.71 -17.82 0.96
C ALA A 255 -6.16 -17.61 0.54
#